data_0260180672ab38d2dbbf8e5834f0b8bf
#
_entry.id   0260180672ab38d2dbbf8e5834f0b8bf
#
_cell.length_a   1.000
_cell.length_b   1.000
_cell.length_c   1.000
_cell.angle_alpha   90.00
_cell.angle_beta   90.00
_cell.angle_gamma   90.00
#
_symmetry.space_group_name_H-M   'P 1'
#
loop_
_entity.id
_entity.type
_entity.pdbx_description
1 polymer ?
#
loop_
_entity_poly.entity_id
_entity_poly.type
_entity_poly.pdbx_seq_one_letter_code
_entity_poly.pdbx_strand_id
1 'polypeptide(L)'
;ALEIQTQIGYLPELNPLYPEMTVYEYLEFIAKIRKITGKQFRNALSRVVDKCGLQGVVHKHISSCSKGYKQRIGLAGSMIHDPKILILDEPVTGLDPNQIVEIRELIKSLGREKLVLMSSHILQEIQATVDRIMIIHQGEIVANGTNEELMSNFRGNTLLNLDVKNANENSLKDLSVAIPNLNIVNVEEKLDRHILQMEYAQDVDPREDLFNYAVSSGWVILKMTPTTTDLEDIFRKLTTEGQANA
;
A
#
# COMPACT_ATOMS: atom_id res chain seq x y z
N ALA A 1 8.20 16.71 27.13
CA ALA A 1 7.59 16.99 25.80
C ALA A 1 8.62 17.53 24.81
N LEU A 2 9.39 18.56 25.12
CA LEU A 2 10.37 19.19 24.22
C LEU A 2 11.47 18.20 23.74
N GLU A 3 11.96 17.35 24.61
CA GLU A 3 13.01 16.37 24.29
C GLU A 3 12.52 15.30 23.28
N ILE A 4 11.26 14.90 23.38
CA ILE A 4 10.62 13.98 22.43
C ILE A 4 10.50 14.65 21.04
N GLN A 5 10.11 15.92 20.99
CA GLN A 5 9.95 16.68 19.75
C GLN A 5 11.26 16.82 18.96
N THR A 6 12.43 16.79 19.63
CA THR A 6 13.72 16.79 18.93
C THR A 6 14.03 15.48 18.22
N GLN A 7 13.39 14.38 18.62
CA GLN A 7 13.59 13.05 18.03
C GLN A 7 12.62 12.75 16.90
N ILE A 8 11.59 13.57 16.69
CA ILE A 8 10.52 13.32 15.73
C ILE A 8 10.56 14.37 14.63
N GLY A 9 10.56 13.91 13.37
CA GLY A 9 10.21 14.70 12.21
C GLY A 9 8.79 14.36 11.78
N TYR A 10 7.98 15.36 11.46
CA TYR A 10 6.60 15.17 11.03
C TYR A 10 6.35 15.89 9.70
N LEU A 11 5.78 15.17 8.77
CA LEU A 11 5.27 15.70 7.50
C LEU A 11 3.75 15.51 7.50
N PRO A 12 2.94 16.54 7.63
CA PRO A 12 1.50 16.45 7.52
C PRO A 12 1.04 16.28 6.07
N GLU A 13 -0.15 15.76 5.86
CA GLU A 13 -0.77 15.60 4.53
C GLU A 13 -0.79 16.92 3.75
N LEU A 14 -1.27 17.98 4.39
CA LEU A 14 -1.22 19.35 3.86
C LEU A 14 0.12 19.98 4.25
N ASN A 15 1.11 19.81 3.41
CA ASN A 15 2.45 20.31 3.62
C ASN A 15 2.48 21.85 3.75
N PRO A 16 2.75 22.42 4.96
CA PRO A 16 2.63 23.85 5.24
C PRO A 16 3.87 24.61 4.75
N LEU A 17 4.03 24.73 3.45
CA LEU A 17 5.11 25.46 2.81
C LEU A 17 4.75 26.96 2.69
N TYR A 18 5.76 27.80 2.63
CA TYR A 18 5.65 29.23 2.37
C TYR A 18 5.99 29.51 0.89
N PRO A 19 5.00 29.72 0.01
CA PRO A 19 5.20 29.83 -1.44
C PRO A 19 6.16 30.94 -1.87
N GLU A 20 6.20 32.04 -1.11
CA GLU A 20 7.04 33.23 -1.36
C GLU A 20 8.53 32.99 -1.03
N MET A 21 8.83 32.00 -0.19
CA MET A 21 10.21 31.67 0.17
C MET A 21 10.86 30.85 -0.94
N THR A 22 12.17 30.99 -1.08
CA THR A 22 12.99 30.00 -1.76
C THR A 22 13.10 28.73 -0.91
N VAL A 23 13.45 27.60 -1.53
CA VAL A 23 13.67 26.34 -0.79
C VAL A 23 14.75 26.53 0.29
N TYR A 24 15.82 27.28 -0.04
CA TYR A 24 16.87 27.61 0.93
C TYR A 24 16.33 28.36 2.15
N GLU A 25 15.59 29.45 1.93
CA GLU A 25 15.03 30.28 2.99
C GLU A 25 14.07 29.50 3.88
N TYR A 26 13.23 28.65 3.30
CA TYR A 26 12.34 27.77 4.04
C TYR A 26 13.11 26.80 4.93
N LEU A 27 14.11 26.10 4.38
CA LEU A 27 14.92 25.16 5.16
C LEU A 27 15.76 25.87 6.24
N GLU A 28 16.25 27.07 5.96
CA GLU A 28 16.91 27.89 6.96
C GLU A 28 15.96 28.32 8.08
N PHE A 29 14.74 28.71 7.73
CA PHE A 29 13.70 29.09 8.70
C PHE A 29 13.37 27.92 9.64
N ILE A 30 13.11 26.73 9.10
CA ILE A 30 12.85 25.52 9.91
C ILE A 30 14.05 25.18 10.79
N ALA A 31 15.27 25.27 10.25
CA ALA A 31 16.50 25.03 11.02
C ALA A 31 16.65 26.01 12.19
N LYS A 32 16.36 27.30 11.97
CA LYS A 32 16.40 28.32 13.02
C LYS A 32 15.41 28.04 14.15
N ILE A 33 14.19 27.60 13.84
CA ILE A 33 13.20 27.17 14.85
C ILE A 33 13.77 26.01 15.69
N ARG A 34 14.54 25.12 15.08
CA ARG A 34 15.21 23.98 15.74
C ARG A 34 16.57 24.36 16.36
N LYS A 35 16.92 25.68 16.39
CA LYS A 35 18.18 26.22 16.91
C LYS A 35 19.44 25.71 16.20
N ILE A 36 19.30 25.28 14.93
CA ILE A 36 20.39 24.84 14.07
C ILE A 36 20.86 26.03 13.23
N THR A 37 22.08 26.52 13.47
CA THR A 37 22.60 27.71 12.80
C THR A 37 24.06 27.51 12.32
N GLY A 38 24.57 28.46 11.57
CA GLY A 38 25.98 28.53 11.17
C GLY A 38 26.47 27.26 10.44
N LYS A 39 27.56 26.67 10.91
CA LYS A 39 28.16 25.45 10.31
C LYS A 39 27.24 24.25 10.42
N GLN A 40 26.48 24.13 11.52
CA GLN A 40 25.52 23.03 11.70
C GLN A 40 24.42 23.09 10.65
N PHE A 41 23.89 24.29 10.35
CA PHE A 41 22.89 24.45 9.30
C PHE A 41 23.44 24.07 7.93
N ARG A 42 24.64 24.53 7.56
CA ARG A 42 25.24 24.17 6.25
C ARG A 42 25.35 22.65 6.06
N ASN A 43 25.79 21.95 7.10
CA ASN A 43 25.91 20.48 7.05
C ASN A 43 24.52 19.81 6.97
N ALA A 44 23.54 20.31 7.75
CA ALA A 44 22.17 19.79 7.72
C ALA A 44 21.50 20.05 6.36
N LEU A 45 21.67 21.24 5.80
CA LEU A 45 21.17 21.61 4.49
C LEU A 45 21.72 20.70 3.39
N SER A 46 23.06 20.54 3.32
CA SER A 46 23.68 19.65 2.34
C SER A 46 23.09 18.24 2.43
N ARG A 47 23.02 17.68 3.63
CA ARG A 47 22.47 16.35 3.87
C ARG A 47 21.03 16.19 3.36
N VAL A 48 20.12 17.13 3.70
CA VAL A 48 18.71 16.99 3.31
C VAL A 48 18.48 17.31 1.83
N VAL A 49 19.25 18.25 1.26
CA VAL A 49 19.21 18.57 -0.16
C VAL A 49 19.64 17.35 -0.99
N ASP A 50 20.73 16.69 -0.59
CA ASP A 50 21.23 15.49 -1.27
C ASP A 50 20.25 14.32 -1.14
N LYS A 51 19.76 14.04 0.07
CA LYS A 51 18.82 12.94 0.31
C LYS A 51 17.49 13.14 -0.42
N CYS A 52 16.96 14.36 -0.46
CA CYS A 52 15.66 14.65 -1.09
C CYS A 52 15.76 15.01 -2.59
N GLY A 53 16.94 15.06 -3.17
CA GLY A 53 17.13 15.40 -4.58
C GLY A 53 16.71 16.83 -4.91
N LEU A 54 17.09 17.81 -4.08
CA LEU A 54 16.68 19.21 -4.19
C LEU A 54 17.73 20.13 -4.81
N GLN A 55 18.91 19.60 -5.27
CA GLN A 55 20.03 20.40 -5.76
C GLN A 55 19.62 21.41 -6.85
N GLY A 56 18.78 20.98 -7.78
CA GLY A 56 18.35 21.83 -8.91
C GLY A 56 17.31 22.90 -8.57
N VAL A 57 16.78 22.91 -7.34
CA VAL A 57 15.67 23.79 -6.94
C VAL A 57 15.95 24.60 -5.66
N VAL A 58 17.10 24.43 -5.00
CA VAL A 58 17.42 25.09 -3.69
C VAL A 58 17.21 26.60 -3.73
N HIS A 59 17.52 27.25 -4.84
CA HIS A 59 17.39 28.70 -4.99
C HIS A 59 16.09 29.14 -5.70
N LYS A 60 15.20 28.21 -6.03
CA LYS A 60 13.90 28.53 -6.64
C LYS A 60 12.87 28.85 -5.58
N HIS A 61 11.93 29.73 -5.93
CA HIS A 61 10.74 29.94 -5.10
C HIS A 61 9.90 28.67 -5.04
N ILE A 62 9.36 28.38 -3.87
CA ILE A 62 8.51 27.18 -3.63
C ILE A 62 7.24 27.25 -4.50
N SER A 63 6.71 28.45 -4.76
CA SER A 63 5.58 28.65 -5.68
C SER A 63 5.83 28.08 -7.07
N SER A 64 7.06 28.14 -7.57
CA SER A 64 7.46 27.64 -8.91
C SER A 64 7.81 26.15 -8.96
N CYS A 65 7.77 25.45 -7.83
CA CYS A 65 8.08 24.03 -7.74
C CYS A 65 6.86 23.17 -8.04
N SER A 66 7.08 22.01 -8.71
CA SER A 66 6.04 21.01 -8.89
C SER A 66 5.55 20.43 -7.56
N LYS A 67 4.40 19.74 -7.56
CA LYS A 67 3.86 19.10 -6.35
C LYS A 67 4.84 18.09 -5.76
N GLY A 68 5.52 17.29 -6.59
CA GLY A 68 6.55 16.34 -6.15
C GLY A 68 7.75 17.05 -5.49
N TYR A 69 8.23 18.16 -6.05
CA TYR A 69 9.26 18.95 -5.38
C TYR A 69 8.77 19.55 -4.06
N LYS A 70 7.53 20.03 -3.99
CA LYS A 70 6.94 20.56 -2.75
C LYS A 70 6.90 19.46 -1.67
N GLN A 71 6.56 18.24 -2.04
CA GLN A 71 6.58 17.11 -1.11
C GLN A 71 8.00 16.78 -0.61
N ARG A 72 8.99 16.78 -1.50
CA ARG A 72 10.40 16.60 -1.14
C ARG A 72 10.93 17.72 -0.25
N ILE A 73 10.48 18.96 -0.46
CA ILE A 73 10.84 20.12 0.37
C ILE A 73 10.26 19.95 1.79
N GLY A 74 9.00 19.54 1.92
CA GLY A 74 8.41 19.26 3.23
C GLY A 74 9.13 18.13 3.96
N LEU A 75 9.45 17.06 3.25
CA LEU A 75 10.23 15.94 3.79
C LEU A 75 11.63 16.40 4.24
N ALA A 76 12.33 17.24 3.44
CA ALA A 76 13.61 17.83 3.83
C ALA A 76 13.48 18.69 5.11
N GLY A 77 12.42 19.49 5.22
CA GLY A 77 12.11 20.28 6.42
C GLY A 77 11.88 19.39 7.65
N SER A 78 11.14 18.31 7.52
CA SER A 78 10.90 17.35 8.61
C SER A 78 12.18 16.65 9.08
N MET A 79 13.21 16.57 8.24
CA MET A 79 14.48 15.88 8.50
C MET A 79 15.65 16.81 8.85
N ILE A 80 15.50 18.15 8.78
CA ILE A 80 16.62 19.09 8.90
C ILE A 80 17.39 18.92 10.22
N HIS A 81 16.70 18.58 11.31
CA HIS A 81 17.26 18.37 12.64
C HIS A 81 17.72 16.95 12.94
N ASP A 82 17.77 16.09 11.90
CA ASP A 82 18.18 14.69 11.98
C ASP A 82 17.44 13.84 13.02
N PRO A 83 16.11 13.78 12.96
CA PRO A 83 15.32 13.00 13.90
C PRO A 83 15.58 11.50 13.75
N LYS A 84 15.33 10.73 14.81
CA LYS A 84 15.37 9.25 14.77
C LYS A 84 14.08 8.65 14.23
N ILE A 85 12.97 9.37 14.35
CA ILE A 85 11.63 8.93 13.97
C ILE A 85 11.06 9.91 12.95
N LEU A 86 10.53 9.41 11.85
CA LEU A 86 9.78 10.19 10.87
C LEU A 86 8.33 9.73 10.88
N ILE A 87 7.42 10.66 11.01
CA ILE A 87 5.98 10.44 10.86
C ILE A 87 5.56 11.15 9.58
N LEU A 88 5.05 10.41 8.62
CA LEU A 88 4.68 10.89 7.29
C LEU A 88 3.20 10.63 7.08
N ASP A 89 2.42 11.68 6.99
CA ASP A 89 0.98 11.60 6.81
C ASP A 89 0.65 11.76 5.32
N GLU A 90 0.13 10.68 4.72
CA GLU A 90 -0.22 10.61 3.29
C GLU A 90 0.87 11.15 2.35
N PRO A 91 2.14 10.67 2.42
CA PRO A 91 3.27 11.32 1.77
C PRO A 91 3.24 11.28 0.24
N VAL A 92 2.39 10.45 -0.36
CA VAL A 92 2.29 10.29 -1.83
C VAL A 92 1.01 10.84 -2.42
N THR A 93 0.10 11.37 -1.60
CA THR A 93 -1.23 11.81 -2.05
C THR A 93 -1.17 12.89 -3.12
N GLY A 94 -1.84 12.61 -4.24
CA GLY A 94 -2.00 13.50 -5.39
C GLY A 94 -0.71 13.78 -6.18
N LEU A 95 0.27 12.91 -6.09
CA LEU A 95 1.43 12.87 -6.98
C LEU A 95 1.10 12.06 -8.23
N ASP A 96 1.84 12.31 -9.32
CA ASP A 96 1.77 11.45 -10.49
C ASP A 96 2.50 10.11 -10.27
N PRO A 97 2.22 9.06 -11.07
CA PRO A 97 2.80 7.73 -10.86
C PRO A 97 4.32 7.69 -10.78
N ASN A 98 5.02 8.50 -11.56
CA ASN A 98 6.49 8.54 -11.53
C ASN A 98 7.00 9.17 -10.23
N GLN A 99 6.37 10.26 -9.79
CA GLN A 99 6.69 10.92 -8.52
C GLN A 99 6.40 10.03 -7.32
N ILE A 100 5.33 9.22 -7.37
CA ILE A 100 5.02 8.22 -6.33
C ILE A 100 6.18 7.24 -6.18
N VAL A 101 6.67 6.67 -7.29
CA VAL A 101 7.81 5.74 -7.27
C VAL A 101 9.04 6.39 -6.65
N GLU A 102 9.36 7.62 -7.04
CA GLU A 102 10.52 8.35 -6.53
C GLU A 102 10.43 8.65 -5.02
N ILE A 103 9.26 9.09 -4.53
CA ILE A 103 9.04 9.35 -3.09
C ILE A 103 9.09 8.05 -2.30
N ARG A 104 8.51 6.97 -2.82
CA ARG A 104 8.55 5.66 -2.21
C ARG A 104 9.98 5.14 -2.02
N GLU A 105 10.80 5.21 -3.06
CA GLU A 105 12.22 4.81 -2.95
C GLU A 105 13.00 5.69 -1.96
N LEU A 106 12.67 6.98 -1.88
CA LEU A 106 13.24 7.87 -0.87
C LEU A 106 12.80 7.41 0.54
N ILE A 107 11.52 7.14 0.78
CA ILE A 107 11.00 6.67 2.08
C ILE A 107 11.68 5.34 2.47
N LYS A 108 11.79 4.39 1.57
CA LYS A 108 12.51 3.12 1.81
C LYS A 108 13.97 3.35 2.20
N SER A 109 14.66 4.25 1.50
CA SER A 109 16.05 4.58 1.82
C SER A 109 16.18 5.17 3.23
N LEU A 110 15.23 6.01 3.65
CA LEU A 110 15.18 6.57 4.99
C LEU A 110 14.87 5.52 6.05
N GLY A 111 14.00 4.56 5.74
CA GLY A 111 13.65 3.45 6.65
C GLY A 111 14.83 2.55 7.02
N ARG A 112 15.91 2.53 6.22
CA ARG A 112 17.15 1.82 6.56
C ARG A 112 17.95 2.49 7.68
N GLU A 113 17.75 3.78 7.90
CA GLU A 113 18.52 4.58 8.87
C GLU A 113 17.67 5.05 10.06
N LYS A 114 16.37 5.15 9.87
CA LYS A 114 15.43 5.76 10.80
C LYS A 114 14.17 4.92 10.93
N LEU A 115 13.48 5.05 12.06
CA LEU A 115 12.12 4.52 12.16
C LEU A 115 11.18 5.45 11.36
N VAL A 116 10.53 4.91 10.33
CA VAL A 116 9.54 5.64 9.53
C VAL A 116 8.15 5.06 9.78
N LEU A 117 7.25 5.90 10.25
CA LEU A 117 5.82 5.61 10.36
C LEU A 117 5.10 6.42 9.29
N MET A 118 4.40 5.75 8.37
CA MET A 118 3.60 6.43 7.36
C MET A 118 2.15 6.01 7.40
N SER A 119 1.24 6.94 7.20
CA SER A 119 -0.16 6.67 6.89
C SER A 119 -0.37 6.62 5.39
N SER A 120 -1.28 5.80 4.93
CA SER A 120 -1.85 5.86 3.58
C SER A 120 -3.20 5.14 3.54
N HIS A 121 -4.09 5.63 2.69
CA HIS A 121 -5.36 4.96 2.36
C HIS A 121 -5.24 4.07 1.11
N ILE A 122 -4.08 4.06 0.45
CA ILE A 122 -3.80 3.27 -0.75
C ILE A 122 -3.01 2.03 -0.34
N LEU A 123 -3.67 0.89 -0.21
CA LEU A 123 -3.07 -0.35 0.28
C LEU A 123 -1.91 -0.85 -0.58
N GLN A 124 -1.97 -0.67 -1.89
CA GLN A 124 -0.88 -1.03 -2.81
C GLN A 124 0.41 -0.24 -2.54
N GLU A 125 0.28 1.03 -2.14
CA GLU A 125 1.44 1.86 -1.77
C GLU A 125 2.06 1.39 -0.45
N ILE A 126 1.22 1.02 0.52
CA ILE A 126 1.64 0.43 1.79
C ILE A 126 2.45 -0.84 1.52
N GLN A 127 1.86 -1.81 0.82
CA GLN A 127 2.52 -3.09 0.51
C GLN A 127 3.86 -2.92 -0.21
N ALA A 128 3.95 -1.94 -1.11
CA ALA A 128 5.16 -1.67 -1.87
C ALA A 128 6.24 -0.91 -1.10
N THR A 129 5.94 -0.34 0.09
CA THR A 129 6.82 0.63 0.76
C THR A 129 7.31 0.18 2.12
N VAL A 130 6.46 -0.49 2.91
CA VAL A 130 6.72 -0.74 4.34
C VAL A 130 7.03 -2.20 4.64
N ASP A 131 7.80 -2.43 5.70
CA ASP A 131 8.11 -3.78 6.18
C ASP A 131 7.01 -4.34 7.10
N ARG A 132 6.25 -3.45 7.76
CA ARG A 132 5.21 -3.82 8.72
C ARG A 132 3.99 -2.93 8.59
N ILE A 133 2.81 -3.54 8.70
CA ILE A 133 1.50 -2.91 8.50
C ILE A 133 0.71 -2.98 9.80
N MET A 134 0.10 -1.87 10.19
CA MET A 134 -0.89 -1.79 11.27
C MET A 134 -2.20 -1.30 10.68
N ILE A 135 -3.28 -2.07 10.87
CA ILE A 135 -4.63 -1.67 10.46
C ILE A 135 -5.36 -1.14 11.70
N ILE A 136 -5.88 0.08 11.58
CA ILE A 136 -6.63 0.74 12.64
C ILE A 136 -8.09 0.85 12.19
N HIS A 137 -9.01 0.40 13.05
CA HIS A 137 -10.45 0.55 12.84
C HIS A 137 -11.11 0.98 14.15
N GLN A 138 -11.96 2.00 14.09
CA GLN A 138 -12.68 2.57 15.26
C GLN A 138 -11.78 2.92 16.46
N GLY A 139 -10.53 3.33 16.18
CA GLY A 139 -9.56 3.72 17.22
C GLY A 139 -8.76 2.55 17.82
N GLU A 140 -8.98 1.33 17.38
CA GLU A 140 -8.27 0.13 17.82
C GLU A 140 -7.38 -0.46 16.73
N ILE A 141 -6.25 -1.06 17.11
CA ILE A 141 -5.40 -1.80 16.18
C ILE A 141 -6.02 -3.19 15.99
N VAL A 142 -6.64 -3.41 14.82
CA VAL A 142 -7.31 -4.67 14.48
C VAL A 142 -6.39 -5.68 13.80
N ALA A 143 -5.28 -5.24 13.23
CA ALA A 143 -4.24 -6.13 12.71
C ALA A 143 -2.86 -5.47 12.76
N ASN A 144 -1.80 -6.28 12.94
CA ASN A 144 -0.43 -5.81 13.02
C ASN A 144 0.52 -6.95 12.61
N GLY A 145 1.27 -6.77 11.51
CA GLY A 145 2.18 -7.79 10.99
C GLY A 145 2.91 -7.35 9.74
N THR A 146 3.82 -8.19 9.23
CA THR A 146 4.34 -8.07 7.87
C THR A 146 3.23 -8.36 6.87
N ASN A 147 3.43 -8.03 5.60
CA ASN A 147 2.46 -8.39 4.55
C ASN A 147 2.22 -9.91 4.53
N GLU A 148 3.28 -10.72 4.63
CA GLU A 148 3.19 -12.19 4.64
C GLU A 148 2.46 -12.71 5.88
N GLU A 149 2.74 -12.16 7.07
CA GLU A 149 2.05 -12.53 8.31
C GLU A 149 0.54 -12.22 8.22
N LEU A 150 0.18 -11.03 7.73
CA LEU A 150 -1.22 -10.65 7.55
C LEU A 150 -1.90 -11.55 6.52
N MET A 151 -1.28 -11.75 5.36
CA MET A 151 -1.80 -12.65 4.35
C MET A 151 -1.95 -14.08 4.88
N SER A 152 -1.01 -14.58 5.70
CA SER A 152 -1.09 -15.93 6.26
C SER A 152 -2.17 -16.09 7.32
N ASN A 153 -2.34 -15.09 8.19
CA ASN A 153 -3.34 -15.11 9.25
C ASN A 153 -4.79 -15.02 8.75
N PHE A 154 -4.96 -14.37 7.58
CA PHE A 154 -6.26 -14.22 6.92
C PHE A 154 -6.41 -15.11 5.69
N ARG A 155 -5.50 -16.09 5.51
CA ARG A 155 -5.59 -17.10 4.45
C ARG A 155 -6.89 -17.88 4.62
N GLY A 156 -7.90 -17.44 3.88
CA GLY A 156 -9.06 -18.25 3.56
C GLY A 156 -8.75 -19.18 2.40
N ASN A 157 -9.74 -19.93 1.96
CA ASN A 157 -9.66 -20.69 0.71
C ASN A 157 -9.38 -19.75 -0.47
N THR A 158 -8.70 -20.24 -1.48
CA THR A 158 -8.50 -19.52 -2.73
C THR A 158 -9.81 -19.56 -3.54
N LEU A 159 -10.23 -18.40 -4.04
CA LEU A 159 -11.34 -18.32 -4.99
C LEU A 159 -10.85 -18.57 -6.40
N LEU A 160 -11.57 -19.41 -7.14
CA LEU A 160 -11.33 -19.67 -8.56
C LEU A 160 -12.53 -19.20 -9.37
N ASN A 161 -12.31 -18.25 -10.25
CA ASN A 161 -13.32 -17.82 -11.21
C ASN A 161 -13.12 -18.59 -12.52
N LEU A 162 -14.16 -19.33 -12.91
CA LEU A 162 -14.19 -20.14 -14.12
C LEU A 162 -15.32 -19.67 -15.03
N ASP A 163 -15.02 -19.31 -16.28
CA ASP A 163 -15.98 -18.97 -17.31
C ASP A 163 -15.97 -20.09 -18.37
N VAL A 164 -17.11 -20.78 -18.55
CA VAL A 164 -17.22 -21.95 -19.41
C VAL A 164 -18.45 -21.90 -20.28
N LYS A 165 -18.35 -22.48 -21.50
CA LYS A 165 -19.49 -22.83 -22.35
C LYS A 165 -19.81 -24.31 -22.25
N ASN A 166 -21.04 -24.66 -22.66
CA ASN A 166 -21.56 -26.03 -22.74
C ASN A 166 -21.69 -26.75 -21.38
N ALA A 167 -21.56 -26.04 -20.26
CA ALA A 167 -21.89 -26.59 -18.96
C ALA A 167 -23.42 -26.75 -18.84
N ASN A 168 -23.87 -27.81 -18.17
CA ASN A 168 -25.28 -28.01 -17.84
C ASN A 168 -25.45 -28.40 -16.37
N GLU A 169 -26.67 -28.31 -15.83
CA GLU A 169 -26.94 -28.56 -14.42
C GLU A 169 -26.41 -29.90 -13.89
N ASN A 170 -26.45 -30.98 -14.73
CA ASN A 170 -25.96 -32.29 -14.30
C ASN A 170 -24.43 -32.27 -14.17
N SER A 171 -23.74 -31.75 -15.18
CA SER A 171 -22.28 -31.64 -15.12
C SER A 171 -21.78 -30.68 -14.03
N LEU A 172 -22.53 -29.68 -13.65
CA LEU A 172 -22.21 -28.82 -12.50
C LEU A 172 -22.36 -29.56 -11.17
N LYS A 173 -23.39 -30.40 -11.02
CA LYS A 173 -23.57 -31.24 -9.83
C LYS A 173 -22.49 -32.29 -9.69
N ASP A 174 -22.14 -32.93 -10.82
CA ASP A 174 -21.12 -33.97 -10.86
C ASP A 174 -19.72 -33.42 -10.59
N LEU A 175 -19.45 -32.16 -10.88
CA LEU A 175 -18.17 -31.49 -10.59
C LEU A 175 -17.78 -31.57 -9.11
N SER A 176 -18.72 -31.29 -8.20
CA SER A 176 -18.45 -31.34 -6.74
C SER A 176 -18.14 -32.75 -6.23
N VAL A 177 -18.60 -33.78 -6.96
CA VAL A 177 -18.29 -35.17 -6.65
C VAL A 177 -16.95 -35.59 -7.27
N ALA A 178 -16.66 -35.10 -8.48
CA ALA A 178 -15.43 -35.41 -9.20
C ALA A 178 -14.19 -34.75 -8.56
N ILE A 179 -14.34 -33.55 -8.00
CA ILE A 179 -13.24 -32.78 -7.37
C ILE A 179 -13.67 -32.39 -5.94
N PRO A 180 -13.48 -33.28 -4.94
CA PRO A 180 -14.00 -33.06 -3.58
C PRO A 180 -13.44 -31.86 -2.84
N ASN A 181 -12.26 -31.37 -3.24
CA ASN A 181 -11.59 -30.23 -2.61
C ASN A 181 -11.97 -28.87 -3.25
N LEU A 182 -12.95 -28.87 -4.15
CA LEU A 182 -13.42 -27.69 -4.86
C LEU A 182 -14.91 -27.45 -4.55
N ASN A 183 -15.19 -26.39 -3.83
CA ASN A 183 -16.55 -26.01 -3.46
C ASN A 183 -17.09 -24.94 -4.41
N ILE A 184 -18.25 -25.15 -5.01
CA ILE A 184 -18.94 -24.13 -5.80
C ILE A 184 -19.62 -23.16 -4.84
N VAL A 185 -19.22 -21.88 -4.88
CA VAL A 185 -19.76 -20.80 -4.02
C VAL A 185 -20.90 -20.09 -4.73
N ASN A 186 -20.75 -19.84 -6.03
CA ASN A 186 -21.74 -19.14 -6.83
C ASN A 186 -21.71 -19.62 -8.28
N VAL A 187 -22.88 -19.61 -8.92
CA VAL A 187 -23.07 -19.92 -10.36
C VAL A 187 -23.92 -18.81 -10.96
N GLU A 188 -23.36 -18.08 -11.91
CA GLU A 188 -24.09 -17.10 -12.71
C GLU A 188 -24.27 -17.64 -14.12
N GLU A 189 -25.53 -17.85 -14.54
CA GLU A 189 -25.85 -18.27 -15.91
C GLU A 189 -25.98 -17.03 -16.80
N LYS A 190 -25.29 -17.03 -17.93
CA LYS A 190 -25.43 -16.06 -19.02
C LYS A 190 -25.86 -16.76 -20.29
N LEU A 191 -26.40 -16.01 -21.24
CA LEU A 191 -27.03 -16.49 -22.49
C LEU A 191 -26.32 -17.68 -23.18
N ASP A 192 -24.98 -17.76 -23.13
CA ASP A 192 -24.20 -18.77 -23.84
C ASP A 192 -23.10 -19.42 -22.99
N ARG A 193 -23.06 -19.12 -21.67
CA ARG A 193 -21.98 -19.56 -20.76
C ARG A 193 -22.39 -19.54 -19.31
N HIS A 194 -21.62 -20.25 -18.48
CA HIS A 194 -21.71 -20.18 -17.02
C HIS A 194 -20.45 -19.56 -16.43
N ILE A 195 -20.64 -18.68 -15.46
CA ILE A 195 -19.54 -18.15 -14.64
C ILE A 195 -19.65 -18.79 -13.27
N LEU A 196 -18.64 -19.59 -12.93
CA LEU A 196 -18.55 -20.31 -11.68
C LEU A 196 -17.55 -19.62 -10.78
N GLN A 197 -17.95 -19.37 -9.54
CA GLN A 197 -17.06 -18.96 -8.47
C GLN A 197 -16.89 -20.15 -7.52
N MET A 198 -15.68 -20.63 -7.39
CA MET A 198 -15.36 -21.83 -6.63
C MET A 198 -14.30 -21.52 -5.59
N GLU A 199 -14.27 -22.30 -4.52
CA GLU A 199 -13.37 -22.14 -3.41
C GLU A 199 -12.60 -23.43 -3.15
N TYR A 200 -11.28 -23.32 -2.91
CA TYR A 200 -10.42 -24.46 -2.61
C TYR A 200 -9.31 -24.09 -1.61
N ALA A 201 -8.82 -25.08 -0.86
CA ALA A 201 -7.73 -24.89 0.10
C ALA A 201 -6.42 -24.57 -0.64
N GLN A 202 -5.60 -23.67 -0.09
CA GLN A 202 -4.39 -23.16 -0.77
C GLN A 202 -3.28 -24.21 -0.99
N ASP A 203 -3.28 -25.28 -0.22
CA ASP A 203 -2.33 -26.38 -0.33
C ASP A 203 -2.63 -27.36 -1.46
N VAL A 204 -3.80 -27.21 -2.12
CA VAL A 204 -4.25 -28.06 -3.22
C VAL A 204 -4.58 -27.20 -4.42
N ASP A 205 -3.91 -27.41 -5.54
CA ASP A 205 -4.23 -26.73 -6.81
C ASP A 205 -5.15 -27.60 -7.66
N PRO A 206 -6.46 -27.34 -7.73
CA PRO A 206 -7.42 -28.18 -8.45
C PRO A 206 -7.49 -27.87 -9.94
N ARG A 207 -6.67 -26.96 -10.48
CA ARG A 207 -6.83 -26.44 -11.84
C ARG A 207 -6.58 -27.50 -12.92
N GLU A 208 -5.66 -28.43 -12.70
CA GLU A 208 -5.39 -29.53 -13.61
C GLU A 208 -6.57 -30.52 -13.64
N ASP A 209 -7.08 -30.91 -12.47
CA ASP A 209 -8.24 -31.80 -12.36
C ASP A 209 -9.48 -31.14 -12.96
N LEU A 210 -9.67 -29.86 -12.73
CA LEU A 210 -10.78 -29.09 -13.29
C LEU A 210 -10.68 -28.96 -14.81
N PHE A 211 -9.48 -28.78 -15.35
CA PHE A 211 -9.26 -28.77 -16.80
C PHE A 211 -9.61 -30.17 -17.42
N ASN A 212 -9.12 -31.24 -16.82
CA ASN A 212 -9.39 -32.58 -17.28
C ASN A 212 -10.88 -32.94 -17.22
N TYR A 213 -11.55 -32.52 -16.13
CA TYR A 213 -13.00 -32.64 -15.98
C TYR A 213 -13.76 -31.88 -17.08
N ALA A 214 -13.39 -30.65 -17.33
CA ALA A 214 -14.02 -29.81 -18.36
C ALA A 214 -13.89 -30.44 -19.73
N VAL A 215 -12.71 -30.96 -20.08
CA VAL A 215 -12.48 -31.67 -21.35
C VAL A 215 -13.37 -32.92 -21.47
N SER A 216 -13.43 -33.76 -20.43
CA SER A 216 -14.23 -34.98 -20.42
C SER A 216 -15.74 -34.72 -20.49
N SER A 217 -16.19 -33.58 -19.91
CA SER A 217 -17.59 -33.14 -19.91
C SER A 217 -17.98 -32.32 -21.15
N GLY A 218 -17.07 -32.10 -22.10
CA GLY A 218 -17.31 -31.33 -23.30
C GLY A 218 -17.45 -29.82 -23.07
N TRP A 219 -16.94 -29.30 -21.94
CA TRP A 219 -16.92 -27.89 -21.66
C TRP A 219 -15.84 -27.18 -22.47
N VAL A 220 -16.08 -25.90 -22.75
CA VAL A 220 -15.08 -25.00 -23.33
C VAL A 220 -14.72 -23.95 -22.28
N ILE A 221 -13.52 -24.02 -21.76
CA ILE A 221 -13.01 -23.03 -20.79
C ILE A 221 -12.66 -21.75 -21.54
N LEU A 222 -13.30 -20.64 -21.18
CA LEU A 222 -13.02 -19.32 -21.71
C LEU A 222 -12.05 -18.56 -20.80
N LYS A 223 -12.16 -18.77 -19.50
CA LYS A 223 -11.31 -18.13 -18.49
C LYS A 223 -11.22 -19.02 -17.25
N MET A 224 -10.03 -19.16 -16.71
CA MET A 224 -9.76 -19.81 -15.42
C MET A 224 -8.76 -18.96 -14.64
N THR A 225 -9.20 -18.27 -13.60
CA THR A 225 -8.36 -17.33 -12.88
C THR A 225 -8.50 -17.54 -11.37
N PRO A 226 -7.44 -17.97 -10.70
CA PRO A 226 -7.43 -17.99 -9.24
C PRO A 226 -7.36 -16.54 -8.73
N THR A 227 -8.14 -16.24 -7.71
CA THR A 227 -8.12 -14.97 -6.99
C THR A 227 -7.69 -15.28 -5.57
N THR A 228 -6.48 -14.90 -5.23
CA THR A 228 -6.00 -14.98 -3.84
C THR A 228 -6.56 -13.79 -3.06
N THR A 229 -6.88 -14.02 -1.80
CA THR A 229 -7.19 -12.93 -0.87
C THR A 229 -6.06 -11.91 -0.90
N ASP A 230 -6.36 -10.67 -1.16
CA ASP A 230 -5.40 -9.57 -1.12
C ASP A 230 -5.55 -8.76 0.18
N LEU A 231 -4.66 -7.79 0.38
CA LEU A 231 -4.72 -6.94 1.56
C LEU A 231 -5.99 -6.09 1.61
N GLU A 232 -6.58 -5.79 0.45
CA GLU A 232 -7.85 -5.05 0.35
C GLU A 232 -9.01 -5.89 0.88
N ASP A 233 -9.03 -7.18 0.59
CA ASP A 233 -10.02 -8.12 1.11
C ASP A 233 -9.90 -8.27 2.63
N ILE A 234 -8.66 -8.37 3.13
CA ILE A 234 -8.36 -8.43 4.57
C ILE A 234 -8.86 -7.14 5.24
N PHE A 235 -8.50 -5.99 4.69
CA PHE A 235 -8.94 -4.69 5.20
C PHE A 235 -10.47 -4.61 5.23
N ARG A 236 -11.13 -5.01 4.15
CA ARG A 236 -12.61 -5.02 4.07
C ARG A 236 -13.22 -5.94 5.12
N LYS A 237 -12.74 -7.16 5.30
CA LYS A 237 -13.21 -8.08 6.33
C LYS A 237 -13.09 -7.47 7.72
N LEU A 238 -11.92 -6.97 8.08
CA LEU A 238 -11.65 -6.39 9.40
C LEU A 238 -12.47 -5.13 9.71
N THR A 239 -12.81 -4.36 8.67
CA THR A 239 -13.58 -3.11 8.84
C THR A 239 -15.08 -3.29 8.69
N THR A 240 -15.58 -4.40 8.10
CA THR A 240 -17.00 -4.66 7.89
C THR A 240 -17.57 -5.60 8.94
N GLU A 241 -16.84 -6.63 9.38
CA GLU A 241 -17.29 -7.58 10.40
C GLU A 241 -17.43 -6.95 11.81
N GLY A 242 -16.75 -5.83 12.05
CA GLY A 242 -16.98 -5.02 13.26
C GLY A 242 -18.38 -4.39 13.36
N GLN A 243 -19.16 -4.37 12.28
CA GLN A 243 -20.54 -3.84 12.29
C GLN A 243 -21.60 -4.89 12.59
N ALA A 244 -21.25 -6.19 12.56
CA ALA A 244 -22.22 -7.27 12.81
C ALA A 244 -22.33 -7.65 14.29
N ASN A 245 -21.46 -7.12 15.16
CA ASN A 245 -21.43 -7.43 16.61
C ASN A 245 -21.65 -6.19 17.50
N ALA A 246 -22.20 -5.10 16.97
CA ALA A 246 -22.56 -3.90 17.73
C ALA A 246 -24.09 -3.72 17.84
#